data_aca27f7da7d1b49b3459bbc0560e1dac
#
_entry.id   aca27f7da7d1b49b3459bbc0560e1dac
#
_cell.length_a   1.000
_cell.length_b   1.000
_cell.length_c   1.000
_cell.angle_alpha   90.00
_cell.angle_beta   90.00
_cell.angle_gamma   90.00
#
_symmetry.space_group_name_H-M   'P 1'
#
loop_
_entity.id
_entity.type
_entity.pdbx_description
1 polymer ?
#
loop_
_entity_poly.entity_id
_entity_poly.type
_entity_poly.pdbx_seq_one_letter_code
_entity_poly.pdbx_strand_id
1 'polypeptide(L)'
;MCKTEKIVAFINTNVFFKEFSFSRNEFTTPDAKSQLQLADNVIWLDNILFIYQIKDRNVEADGDEVKWFVNKVQKKAVKQIKGTLEYFTEYKNITVTNERGHSINISEANPENAKKIIVYTSTEALPEEKRFLKFHRSKTAGLIHLFHSDDYGGVCRFLFTPSEIAEYLLFRETLYEKHEQELNSLPEQYVLGHFLESTDTDNIDLTYLENLKKMIKNESEFDVSIIINLFQERIVKIGSDNDYYFIIKEIAKLDRAELKEFKLRFKMSLEKAKSQTFTLPYRISSIRTNCCFVFIPLEYKNSDVWQNALFNLTYAHKYERKNSKCIGMIVCYDLKKKFYDINWSYVESEWCYNQEMEKLLKENNPFRNVSLRKTNKYHFNE
;
A
#
# COMPACT_ATOMS: atom_id res chain seq x y z
N MET A 1 -0.61 -7.44 23.84
CA MET A 1 -1.24 -7.59 22.51
C MET A 1 -2.20 -8.76 22.54
N CYS A 2 -3.51 -8.53 22.32
CA CYS A 2 -4.53 -9.57 22.29
C CYS A 2 -4.46 -10.40 20.99
N LYS A 3 -5.31 -11.45 20.85
CA LYS A 3 -5.29 -12.33 19.66
C LYS A 3 -5.61 -11.57 18.39
N THR A 4 -6.65 -10.75 18.42
CA THR A 4 -7.08 -9.94 17.25
C THR A 4 -6.03 -8.90 16.86
N GLU A 5 -5.36 -8.25 17.81
CA GLU A 5 -4.23 -7.34 17.53
C GLU A 5 -3.10 -8.04 16.77
N LYS A 6 -2.72 -9.26 17.17
CA LYS A 6 -1.68 -10.04 16.47
C LYS A 6 -2.09 -10.39 15.05
N ILE A 7 -3.35 -10.77 14.83
CA ILE A 7 -3.88 -11.10 13.51
C ILE A 7 -3.88 -9.85 12.62
N VAL A 8 -4.41 -8.72 13.10
CA VAL A 8 -4.45 -7.47 12.33
C VAL A 8 -3.04 -6.96 12.04
N ALA A 9 -2.13 -6.98 13.01
CA ALA A 9 -0.74 -6.61 12.79
C ALA A 9 -0.06 -7.49 11.72
N PHE A 10 -0.30 -8.79 11.75
CA PHE A 10 0.20 -9.72 10.73
C PHE A 10 -0.36 -9.42 9.34
N ILE A 11 -1.67 -9.22 9.21
CA ILE A 11 -2.31 -8.85 7.95
C ILE A 11 -1.71 -7.54 7.43
N ASN A 12 -1.67 -6.51 8.27
CA ASN A 12 -1.19 -5.18 7.88
C ASN A 12 0.28 -5.21 7.44
N THR A 13 1.12 -5.95 8.14
CA THR A 13 2.54 -6.13 7.79
C THR A 13 2.73 -6.77 6.41
N ASN A 14 1.85 -7.71 6.04
CA ASN A 14 1.93 -8.37 4.73
C ASN A 14 1.36 -7.51 3.60
N VAL A 15 0.28 -6.77 3.85
CA VAL A 15 -0.38 -5.95 2.84
C VAL A 15 0.34 -4.62 2.64
N PHE A 16 0.71 -3.94 3.74
CA PHE A 16 1.27 -2.58 3.70
C PHE A 16 2.78 -2.52 3.82
N PHE A 17 3.43 -3.67 3.80
CA PHE A 17 4.88 -3.87 4.00
C PHE A 17 5.35 -3.48 5.41
N LYS A 18 6.43 -4.16 5.83
CA LYS A 18 7.03 -3.95 7.16
C LYS A 18 7.55 -2.53 7.37
N GLU A 19 7.98 -1.90 6.29
CA GLU A 19 8.54 -0.55 6.26
C GLU A 19 7.53 0.52 6.64
N PHE A 20 6.24 0.28 6.37
CA PHE A 20 5.16 1.25 6.54
C PHE A 20 4.13 0.85 7.60
N SER A 21 4.39 -0.25 8.34
CA SER A 21 3.53 -0.79 9.39
C SER A 21 4.15 -0.57 10.77
N PHE A 22 3.35 -0.06 11.71
CA PHE A 22 3.79 0.31 13.05
C PHE A 22 2.84 -0.27 14.09
N SER A 23 3.14 -1.47 14.63
CA SER A 23 2.40 -2.07 15.74
C SER A 23 3.02 -1.72 17.09
N ARG A 24 4.31 -1.38 17.12
CA ARG A 24 5.01 -0.82 18.27
C ARG A 24 5.19 0.67 18.04
N ASN A 25 4.18 1.44 18.39
CA ASN A 25 4.08 2.85 18.06
C ASN A 25 4.00 3.73 19.32
N GLU A 26 4.70 3.30 20.37
CA GLU A 26 4.94 4.14 21.54
C GLU A 26 5.99 5.18 21.21
N PHE A 27 5.72 6.42 21.61
CA PHE A 27 6.66 7.53 21.49
C PHE A 27 6.81 8.27 22.81
N THR A 28 7.96 8.87 23.02
CA THR A 28 8.26 9.65 24.21
C THR A 28 7.89 11.11 23.99
N THR A 29 7.18 11.72 24.95
CA THR A 29 6.84 13.14 24.91
C THR A 29 8.11 14.01 24.98
N PRO A 30 8.09 15.24 24.41
CA PRO A 30 9.28 16.11 24.37
C PRO A 30 9.91 16.42 25.72
N ASP A 31 9.11 16.40 26.80
CA ASP A 31 9.59 16.59 28.18
C ASP A 31 10.17 15.32 28.81
N ALA A 32 10.20 14.22 28.05
CA ALA A 32 10.68 12.90 28.45
C ALA A 32 10.00 12.30 29.70
N LYS A 33 8.82 12.85 30.10
CA LYS A 33 8.11 12.42 31.31
C LYS A 33 7.12 11.29 31.08
N SER A 34 6.67 11.13 29.83
CA SER A 34 5.63 10.15 29.50
C SER A 34 5.96 9.41 28.22
N GLN A 35 5.60 8.14 28.20
CA GLN A 35 5.56 7.32 27.00
C GLN A 35 4.10 7.14 26.61
N LEU A 36 3.74 7.55 25.41
CA LEU A 36 2.38 7.47 24.86
C LEU A 36 2.32 6.46 23.74
N GLN A 37 1.23 5.71 23.70
CA GLN A 37 0.93 4.82 22.57
C GLN A 37 0.07 5.59 21.56
N LEU A 38 0.50 5.60 20.30
CA LEU A 38 -0.22 6.33 19.25
C LEU A 38 -1.55 5.64 18.91
N ALA A 39 -1.53 4.33 18.65
CA ALA A 39 -2.71 3.50 18.36
C ALA A 39 -2.40 2.02 18.56
N ASP A 40 -3.37 1.11 18.38
CA ASP A 40 -3.09 -0.33 18.42
C ASP A 40 -2.27 -0.78 17.17
N ASN A 41 -2.50 -0.14 16.02
CA ASN A 41 -1.65 -0.26 14.82
C ASN A 41 -1.77 1.00 13.97
N VAL A 42 -0.71 1.38 13.27
CA VAL A 42 -0.69 2.51 12.34
C VAL A 42 -0.06 2.05 11.03
N ILE A 43 -0.61 2.52 9.92
CA ILE A 43 0.00 2.42 8.60
C ILE A 43 0.25 3.83 8.10
N TRP A 44 1.49 4.09 7.70
CA TRP A 44 1.82 5.34 7.02
C TRP A 44 2.67 5.09 5.78
N LEU A 45 2.05 5.36 4.63
CA LEU A 45 2.65 5.21 3.31
C LEU A 45 2.30 6.45 2.47
N ASP A 46 3.19 7.43 2.44
CA ASP A 46 3.00 8.68 1.72
C ASP A 46 1.72 9.43 2.17
N ASN A 47 0.74 9.55 1.29
CA ASN A 47 -0.56 10.15 1.58
C ASN A 47 -1.57 9.18 2.23
N ILE A 48 -1.20 7.92 2.41
CA ILE A 48 -2.02 6.91 3.09
C ILE A 48 -1.67 6.91 4.58
N LEU A 49 -2.59 7.32 5.42
CA LEU A 49 -2.52 7.18 6.87
C LEU A 49 -3.72 6.41 7.36
N PHE A 50 -3.49 5.23 7.95
CA PHE A 50 -4.53 4.44 8.60
C PHE A 50 -4.23 4.31 10.09
N ILE A 51 -5.23 4.60 10.91
CA ILE A 51 -5.16 4.54 12.38
C ILE A 51 -6.12 3.44 12.83
N TYR A 52 -5.58 2.39 13.44
CA TYR A 52 -6.36 1.24 13.91
C TYR A 52 -6.52 1.24 15.41
N GLN A 53 -7.76 1.00 15.86
CA GLN A 53 -8.05 0.56 17.21
C GLN A 53 -8.66 -0.84 17.16
N ILE A 54 -8.19 -1.73 18.03
CA ILE A 54 -8.58 -3.13 18.01
C ILE A 54 -9.24 -3.51 19.31
N LYS A 55 -10.40 -4.17 19.25
CA LYS A 55 -11.18 -4.58 20.42
C LYS A 55 -11.52 -6.06 20.33
N ASP A 56 -11.08 -6.79 21.31
CA ASP A 56 -11.32 -8.22 21.43
C ASP A 56 -12.30 -8.49 22.58
N ARG A 57 -13.33 -9.29 22.30
CA ARG A 57 -14.26 -9.73 23.32
C ARG A 57 -13.69 -10.95 24.02
N ASN A 58 -13.54 -10.90 25.33
CA ASN A 58 -13.22 -12.10 26.08
C ASN A 58 -14.44 -13.02 26.10
N VAL A 59 -14.32 -14.18 25.47
CA VAL A 59 -15.39 -15.19 25.31
C VAL A 59 -15.82 -15.77 26.67
N GLU A 60 -14.89 -15.82 27.63
CA GLU A 60 -15.14 -16.34 28.98
C GLU A 60 -15.83 -15.34 29.91
N ALA A 61 -15.91 -14.08 29.49
CA ALA A 61 -16.55 -13.06 30.32
C ALA A 61 -18.06 -13.06 30.13
N ASP A 62 -18.79 -13.39 31.16
CA ASP A 62 -20.24 -13.18 31.21
C ASP A 62 -20.57 -11.72 30.98
N GLY A 63 -21.60 -11.44 30.20
CA GLY A 63 -22.11 -10.10 30.03
C GLY A 63 -22.79 -9.85 28.70
N ASP A 64 -23.50 -8.75 28.68
CA ASP A 64 -24.27 -8.26 27.55
C ASP A 64 -23.33 -7.84 26.39
N GLU A 65 -23.43 -8.51 25.27
CA GLU A 65 -22.61 -8.31 24.07
C GLU A 65 -22.88 -6.93 23.44
N VAL A 66 -24.13 -6.48 23.43
CA VAL A 66 -24.49 -5.16 22.94
C VAL A 66 -23.88 -4.06 23.82
N LYS A 67 -23.94 -4.23 25.12
CA LYS A 67 -23.33 -3.30 26.09
C LYS A 67 -21.81 -3.27 25.93
N TRP A 68 -21.17 -4.40 25.73
CA TRP A 68 -19.73 -4.48 25.42
C TRP A 68 -19.42 -3.72 24.13
N PHE A 69 -20.14 -3.98 23.04
CA PHE A 69 -19.95 -3.32 21.75
C PHE A 69 -20.04 -1.81 21.87
N VAL A 70 -21.12 -1.32 22.50
CA VAL A 70 -21.32 0.12 22.72
C VAL A 70 -20.19 0.73 23.54
N ASN A 71 -19.78 0.08 24.63
CA ASN A 71 -18.79 0.67 25.54
C ASN A 71 -17.35 0.54 25.04
N LYS A 72 -16.97 -0.59 24.42
CA LYS A 72 -15.57 -0.85 24.00
C LYS A 72 -15.31 -0.43 22.56
N VAL A 73 -16.24 -0.72 21.64
CA VAL A 73 -16.07 -0.40 20.21
C VAL A 73 -16.51 1.04 19.94
N GLN A 74 -17.74 1.41 20.26
CA GLN A 74 -18.27 2.72 19.89
C GLN A 74 -17.82 3.88 20.81
N LYS A 75 -17.51 3.64 22.10
CA LYS A 75 -17.08 4.70 23.01
C LYS A 75 -15.57 4.70 23.24
N LYS A 76 -15.00 3.58 23.78
CA LYS A 76 -13.58 3.55 24.17
C LYS A 76 -12.64 3.68 22.96
N ALA A 77 -12.86 2.88 21.89
CA ALA A 77 -12.01 2.94 20.71
C ALA A 77 -12.11 4.30 20.00
N VAL A 78 -13.31 4.88 19.90
CA VAL A 78 -13.52 6.22 19.35
C VAL A 78 -12.76 7.28 20.15
N LYS A 79 -12.79 7.20 21.50
CA LYS A 79 -12.01 8.10 22.34
C LYS A 79 -10.50 7.95 22.11
N GLN A 80 -10.02 6.72 21.91
CA GLN A 80 -8.61 6.46 21.62
C GLN A 80 -8.20 7.02 20.25
N ILE A 81 -9.02 6.84 19.21
CA ILE A 81 -8.78 7.46 17.88
C ILE A 81 -8.70 8.99 18.00
N LYS A 82 -9.62 9.60 18.76
CA LYS A 82 -9.59 11.04 18.99
C LYS A 82 -8.27 11.48 19.63
N GLY A 83 -7.81 10.79 20.69
CA GLY A 83 -6.51 11.06 21.31
C GLY A 83 -5.35 10.93 20.32
N THR A 84 -5.38 9.93 19.45
CA THR A 84 -4.37 9.79 18.38
C THR A 84 -4.33 10.99 17.44
N LEU A 85 -5.50 11.48 17.01
CA LEU A 85 -5.57 12.68 16.15
C LEU A 85 -5.08 13.94 16.87
N GLU A 86 -5.36 14.06 18.16
CA GLU A 86 -4.87 15.15 19.01
C GLU A 86 -3.35 15.14 19.10
N TYR A 87 -2.71 13.96 19.18
CA TYR A 87 -1.24 13.84 19.21
C TYR A 87 -0.56 14.40 17.95
N PHE A 88 -1.13 14.19 16.76
CA PHE A 88 -0.60 14.80 15.53
C PHE A 88 -0.68 16.32 15.53
N THR A 89 -1.61 16.90 16.27
CA THR A 89 -1.73 18.37 16.42
C THR A 89 -0.81 18.90 17.51
N GLU A 90 -0.65 18.15 18.60
CA GLU A 90 0.07 18.57 19.79
C GLU A 90 1.59 18.39 19.67
N TYR A 91 2.03 17.28 19.04
CA TYR A 91 3.45 16.91 19.01
C TYR A 91 4.06 17.12 17.63
N LYS A 92 5.10 17.96 17.54
CA LYS A 92 5.86 18.23 16.32
C LYS A 92 6.79 17.07 15.92
N ASN A 93 7.03 16.15 16.83
CA ASN A 93 7.89 15.00 16.60
C ASN A 93 7.26 13.76 17.24
N ILE A 94 6.85 12.82 16.39
CA ILE A 94 6.28 11.54 16.78
C ILE A 94 7.15 10.45 16.16
N THR A 95 8.19 10.04 16.87
CA THR A 95 9.10 8.99 16.40
C THR A 95 8.63 7.64 16.90
N VAL A 96 8.31 6.75 15.98
CA VAL A 96 7.84 5.38 16.22
C VAL A 96 8.71 4.38 15.48
N THR A 97 8.68 3.11 15.91
CA THR A 97 9.46 2.04 15.27
C THR A 97 8.56 1.18 14.39
N ASN A 98 8.97 0.97 13.13
CA ASN A 98 8.25 0.11 12.20
C ASN A 98 8.58 -1.37 12.39
N GLU A 99 7.93 -2.25 11.63
CA GLU A 99 8.13 -3.71 11.72
C GLU A 99 9.49 -4.20 11.18
N ARG A 100 10.31 -3.30 10.61
CA ARG A 100 11.73 -3.55 10.29
C ARG A 100 12.68 -3.19 11.44
N GLY A 101 12.18 -2.52 12.47
CA GLY A 101 12.98 -2.01 13.58
C GLY A 101 13.60 -0.62 13.32
N HIS A 102 13.20 0.06 12.25
CA HIS A 102 13.68 1.40 11.94
C HIS A 102 12.80 2.45 12.63
N SER A 103 13.45 3.46 13.23
CA SER A 103 12.79 4.60 13.84
C SER A 103 12.42 5.64 12.78
N ILE A 104 11.14 5.98 12.70
CA ILE A 104 10.58 6.89 11.71
C ILE A 104 9.80 7.99 12.43
N ASN A 105 10.03 9.23 12.04
CA ASN A 105 9.19 10.34 12.47
C ASN A 105 7.95 10.42 11.56
N ILE A 106 6.77 10.18 12.13
CA ILE A 106 5.51 10.18 11.39
C ILE A 106 4.68 11.45 11.61
N SER A 107 5.22 12.49 12.24
CA SER A 107 4.51 13.75 12.47
C SER A 107 4.16 14.50 11.17
N GLU A 108 4.81 14.15 10.05
CA GLU A 108 4.52 14.69 8.72
C GLU A 108 3.28 14.05 8.06
N ALA A 109 2.77 12.95 8.63
CA ALA A 109 1.54 12.33 8.13
C ALA A 109 0.35 13.28 8.30
N ASN A 110 -0.51 13.35 7.28
CA ASN A 110 -1.69 14.22 7.34
C ASN A 110 -2.87 13.53 8.08
N PRO A 111 -3.19 13.94 9.31
CA PRO A 111 -4.27 13.35 10.08
C PRO A 111 -5.68 13.67 9.55
N GLU A 112 -5.84 14.73 8.76
CA GLU A 112 -7.13 15.11 8.18
C GLU A 112 -7.62 14.06 7.18
N ASN A 113 -6.70 13.48 6.41
CA ASN A 113 -6.99 12.44 5.42
C ASN A 113 -6.90 11.02 6.00
N ALA A 114 -6.64 10.89 7.31
CA ALA A 114 -6.49 9.58 7.94
C ALA A 114 -7.77 8.75 7.86
N LYS A 115 -7.65 7.50 7.41
CA LYS A 115 -8.70 6.51 7.57
C LYS A 115 -8.64 5.95 8.99
N LYS A 116 -9.70 6.17 9.73
CA LYS A 116 -9.87 5.72 11.11
C LYS A 116 -10.62 4.40 11.09
N ILE A 117 -10.02 3.36 11.67
CA ILE A 117 -10.51 2.00 11.53
C ILE A 117 -10.57 1.35 12.91
N ILE A 118 -11.73 0.81 13.24
CA ILE A 118 -11.90 -0.04 14.41
C ILE A 118 -12.13 -1.47 13.91
N VAL A 119 -11.22 -2.38 14.27
CA VAL A 119 -11.39 -3.80 14.03
C VAL A 119 -11.77 -4.46 15.35
N TYR A 120 -12.84 -5.24 15.35
CA TYR A 120 -13.29 -5.89 16.57
C TYR A 120 -13.60 -7.38 16.33
N THR A 121 -13.45 -8.17 17.37
CA THR A 121 -13.91 -9.56 17.43
C THR A 121 -15.00 -9.66 18.50
N SER A 122 -16.17 -10.15 18.10
CA SER A 122 -17.31 -10.40 18.97
C SER A 122 -17.65 -11.88 19.04
N THR A 123 -18.52 -12.26 19.94
CA THR A 123 -19.15 -13.60 19.91
C THR A 123 -20.34 -13.59 18.92
N GLU A 124 -20.87 -14.79 18.62
CA GLU A 124 -22.07 -14.96 17.82
C GLU A 124 -23.35 -14.33 18.43
N ALA A 125 -23.30 -14.00 19.73
CA ALA A 125 -24.39 -13.35 20.44
C ALA A 125 -24.55 -11.84 20.10
N LEU A 126 -23.61 -11.25 19.35
CA LEU A 126 -23.79 -9.86 18.88
C LEU A 126 -24.86 -9.84 17.78
N PRO A 127 -25.96 -9.07 17.97
CA PRO A 127 -27.03 -8.97 16.96
C PRO A 127 -26.51 -8.50 15.60
N GLU A 128 -27.06 -9.04 14.51
CA GLU A 128 -26.66 -8.72 13.13
C GLU A 128 -26.72 -7.21 12.84
N GLU A 129 -27.73 -6.52 13.37
CA GLU A 129 -27.86 -5.05 13.24
C GLU A 129 -26.66 -4.28 13.80
N LYS A 130 -25.92 -4.84 14.78
CA LYS A 130 -24.68 -4.28 15.31
C LYS A 130 -23.47 -4.80 14.54
N ARG A 131 -23.52 -6.08 14.13
CA ARG A 131 -22.48 -6.77 13.40
C ARG A 131 -22.26 -6.18 12.00
N PHE A 132 -23.33 -5.70 11.36
CA PHE A 132 -23.32 -5.13 10.01
C PHE A 132 -23.11 -3.62 9.98
N LEU A 133 -23.01 -2.95 11.11
CA LEU A 133 -22.66 -1.52 11.13
C LEU A 133 -21.31 -1.29 10.44
N LYS A 134 -21.32 -0.44 9.43
CA LYS A 134 -20.12 -0.13 8.64
C LYS A 134 -19.30 0.99 9.24
N PHE A 135 -19.98 1.93 9.91
CA PHE A 135 -19.34 3.12 10.43
C PHE A 135 -19.88 3.56 11.78
N HIS A 136 -19.03 4.30 12.48
CA HIS A 136 -19.43 5.13 13.60
C HIS A 136 -19.16 6.60 13.25
N ARG A 137 -20.18 7.44 13.32
CA ARG A 137 -20.07 8.87 13.07
C ARG A 137 -19.75 9.60 14.37
N SER A 138 -18.54 10.11 14.51
CA SER A 138 -18.08 10.90 15.66
C SER A 138 -18.13 12.40 15.35
N LYS A 139 -18.62 13.22 16.29
CA LYS A 139 -18.64 14.68 16.12
C LYS A 139 -17.24 15.30 15.98
N THR A 140 -16.21 14.69 16.55
CA THR A 140 -14.85 15.23 16.62
C THR A 140 -13.85 14.48 15.77
N ALA A 141 -14.04 13.17 15.56
CA ALA A 141 -13.15 12.34 14.74
C ALA A 141 -13.72 12.05 13.34
N GLY A 142 -14.93 12.53 13.02
CA GLY A 142 -15.58 12.29 11.73
C GLY A 142 -16.04 10.84 11.57
N LEU A 143 -15.96 10.34 10.36
CA LEU A 143 -16.37 8.99 10.01
C LEU A 143 -15.28 7.98 10.39
N ILE A 144 -15.67 6.89 11.04
CA ILE A 144 -14.78 5.83 11.53
C ILE A 144 -15.30 4.50 10.99
N HIS A 145 -14.47 3.78 10.23
CA HIS A 145 -14.81 2.46 9.73
C HIS A 145 -14.91 1.44 10.87
N LEU A 146 -15.95 0.65 10.86
CA LEU A 146 -16.13 -0.51 11.73
C LEU A 146 -15.97 -1.78 10.88
N PHE A 147 -15.11 -2.70 11.33
CA PHE A 147 -14.94 -4.02 10.74
C PHE A 147 -14.95 -5.07 11.84
N HIS A 148 -15.73 -6.10 11.66
CA HIS A 148 -15.45 -7.34 12.36
C HIS A 148 -14.13 -7.94 11.81
N SER A 149 -13.39 -8.65 12.65
CA SER A 149 -12.08 -9.20 12.26
C SER A 149 -12.13 -10.11 11.03
N ASP A 150 -13.21 -10.88 10.87
CA ASP A 150 -13.40 -11.76 9.72
C ASP A 150 -13.63 -10.97 8.42
N ASP A 151 -14.40 -9.86 8.52
CA ASP A 151 -14.65 -9.00 7.36
C ASP A 151 -13.39 -8.27 6.94
N TYR A 152 -12.63 -7.74 7.90
CA TYR A 152 -11.34 -7.11 7.61
C TYR A 152 -10.36 -8.10 6.96
N GLY A 153 -10.27 -9.30 7.53
CA GLY A 153 -9.47 -10.38 6.94
C GLY A 153 -9.95 -10.78 5.55
N GLY A 154 -11.27 -10.82 5.33
CA GLY A 154 -11.88 -11.06 4.03
C GLY A 154 -11.51 -9.99 3.00
N VAL A 155 -11.65 -8.70 3.36
CA VAL A 155 -11.27 -7.57 2.49
C VAL A 155 -9.79 -7.67 2.12
N CYS A 156 -8.88 -7.83 3.09
CA CYS A 156 -7.45 -7.94 2.84
C CYS A 156 -7.05 -9.20 2.07
N ARG A 157 -7.87 -10.26 2.10
CA ARG A 157 -7.67 -11.47 1.30
C ARG A 157 -7.97 -11.26 -0.18
N PHE A 158 -8.84 -10.33 -0.54
CA PHE A 158 -9.19 -10.00 -1.92
C PHE A 158 -8.42 -8.80 -2.45
N LEU A 159 -8.15 -7.81 -1.58
CA LEU A 159 -7.44 -6.58 -1.93
C LEU A 159 -6.02 -6.66 -1.36
N PHE A 160 -5.08 -7.06 -2.20
CA PHE A 160 -3.72 -7.39 -1.76
C PHE A 160 -2.78 -6.19 -1.70
N THR A 161 -3.14 -5.06 -2.30
CA THR A 161 -2.24 -3.92 -2.38
C THR A 161 -2.69 -2.78 -1.49
N PRO A 162 -1.77 -1.98 -0.94
CA PRO A 162 -2.12 -0.79 -0.16
C PRO A 162 -3.07 0.15 -0.91
N SER A 163 -2.81 0.32 -2.20
CA SER A 163 -3.62 1.15 -3.09
C SER A 163 -5.07 0.66 -3.19
N GLU A 164 -5.27 -0.64 -3.40
CA GLU A 164 -6.62 -1.22 -3.52
C GLU A 164 -7.41 -1.09 -2.23
N ILE A 165 -6.77 -1.28 -1.07
CA ILE A 165 -7.43 -1.09 0.22
C ILE A 165 -7.79 0.39 0.45
N ALA A 166 -6.89 1.32 0.11
CA ALA A 166 -7.18 2.74 0.23
C ALA A 166 -8.37 3.17 -0.66
N GLU A 167 -8.41 2.67 -1.91
CA GLU A 167 -9.50 2.91 -2.84
C GLU A 167 -10.83 2.31 -2.32
N TYR A 168 -10.78 1.09 -1.78
CA TYR A 168 -11.95 0.45 -1.20
C TYR A 168 -12.51 1.21 0.00
N LEU A 169 -11.65 1.67 0.90
CA LEU A 169 -12.10 2.46 2.06
C LEU A 169 -12.77 3.76 1.62
N LEU A 170 -12.24 4.44 0.60
CA LEU A 170 -12.86 5.63 0.02
C LEU A 170 -14.21 5.32 -0.64
N PHE A 171 -14.27 4.26 -1.45
CA PHE A 171 -15.52 3.78 -2.06
C PHE A 171 -16.57 3.47 -1.00
N ARG A 172 -16.19 2.76 0.06
CA ARG A 172 -17.05 2.38 1.16
C ARG A 172 -17.61 3.59 1.93
N GLU A 173 -16.81 4.67 2.11
CA GLU A 173 -17.27 5.93 2.67
C GLU A 173 -18.32 6.60 1.77
N THR A 174 -18.02 6.73 0.48
CA THR A 174 -18.90 7.37 -0.50
C THR A 174 -20.24 6.62 -0.61
N LEU A 175 -20.18 5.29 -0.64
CA LEU A 175 -21.38 4.46 -0.69
C LEU A 175 -22.23 4.60 0.59
N TYR A 176 -21.57 4.67 1.77
CA TYR A 176 -22.24 4.87 3.04
C TYR A 176 -22.93 6.23 3.13
N GLU A 177 -22.30 7.29 2.64
CA GLU A 177 -22.90 8.63 2.66
C GLU A 177 -24.19 8.71 1.83
N LYS A 178 -24.30 7.90 0.78
CA LYS A 178 -25.49 7.84 -0.08
C LYS A 178 -26.56 6.84 0.40
N HIS A 179 -26.11 5.72 1.00
CA HIS A 179 -26.97 4.55 1.27
C HIS A 179 -26.78 4.00 2.69
N GLU A 180 -26.72 4.86 3.70
CA GLU A 180 -26.40 4.48 5.08
C GLU A 180 -27.28 3.35 5.63
N GLN A 181 -28.61 3.43 5.44
CA GLN A 181 -29.53 2.45 6.00
C GLN A 181 -29.40 1.09 5.35
N GLU A 182 -29.33 1.05 4.02
CA GLU A 182 -29.19 -0.17 3.25
C GLU A 182 -27.86 -0.83 3.53
N LEU A 183 -26.78 -0.05 3.55
CA LEU A 183 -25.43 -0.57 3.76
C LEU A 183 -25.25 -1.20 5.14
N ASN A 184 -25.87 -0.66 6.18
CA ASN A 184 -25.83 -1.20 7.54
C ASN A 184 -26.64 -2.50 7.71
N SER A 185 -27.43 -2.90 6.71
CA SER A 185 -28.15 -4.18 6.72
C SER A 185 -27.43 -5.30 5.95
N LEU A 186 -26.33 -4.97 5.27
CA LEU A 186 -25.63 -5.91 4.38
C LEU A 186 -24.34 -6.45 5.01
N PRO A 187 -24.04 -7.75 4.85
CA PRO A 187 -22.71 -8.29 5.05
C PRO A 187 -21.65 -7.56 4.20
N GLU A 188 -20.41 -7.50 4.70
CA GLU A 188 -19.31 -6.80 4.02
C GLU A 188 -19.00 -7.33 2.62
N GLN A 189 -19.29 -8.62 2.38
CA GLN A 189 -19.06 -9.27 1.09
C GLN A 189 -19.82 -8.62 -0.06
N TYR A 190 -21.01 -8.06 0.20
CA TYR A 190 -21.78 -7.34 -0.84
C TYR A 190 -21.11 -6.02 -1.22
N VAL A 191 -20.59 -5.29 -0.24
CA VAL A 191 -19.86 -4.04 -0.47
C VAL A 191 -18.58 -4.29 -1.25
N LEU A 192 -17.85 -5.34 -0.86
CA LEU A 192 -16.62 -5.74 -1.54
C LEU A 192 -16.91 -6.24 -2.96
N GLY A 193 -17.94 -7.05 -3.13
CA GLY A 193 -18.36 -7.53 -4.46
C GLY A 193 -18.73 -6.38 -5.39
N HIS A 194 -19.47 -5.39 -4.89
CA HIS A 194 -19.80 -4.17 -5.63
C HIS A 194 -18.52 -3.42 -6.06
N PHE A 195 -17.59 -3.15 -5.14
CA PHE A 195 -16.33 -2.48 -5.45
C PHE A 195 -15.51 -3.19 -6.53
N LEU A 196 -15.48 -4.52 -6.51
CA LEU A 196 -14.73 -5.31 -7.49
C LEU A 196 -15.34 -5.25 -8.89
N GLU A 197 -16.66 -5.15 -8.98
CA GLU A 197 -17.40 -5.10 -10.24
C GLU A 197 -17.47 -3.69 -10.81
N SER A 198 -17.79 -2.72 -9.96
CA SER A 198 -18.08 -1.35 -10.38
C SER A 198 -17.66 -0.35 -9.31
N THR A 199 -17.19 0.80 -9.75
CA THR A 199 -16.92 1.97 -8.88
C THR A 199 -18.13 2.91 -8.77
N ASP A 200 -19.28 2.54 -9.38
CA ASP A 200 -20.52 3.29 -9.24
C ASP A 200 -21.03 3.23 -7.79
N THR A 201 -21.38 4.36 -7.23
CA THR A 201 -21.92 4.50 -5.88
C THR A 201 -23.36 5.02 -5.86
N ASP A 202 -24.00 5.16 -6.99
CA ASP A 202 -25.37 5.69 -7.06
C ASP A 202 -26.42 4.62 -6.73
N ASN A 203 -26.07 3.33 -6.91
CA ASN A 203 -26.94 2.20 -6.62
C ASN A 203 -26.16 1.09 -5.89
N ILE A 204 -26.87 0.31 -5.07
CA ILE A 204 -26.35 -0.94 -4.49
C ILE A 204 -26.95 -2.10 -5.28
N ASP A 205 -26.10 -2.95 -5.83
CA ASP A 205 -26.51 -4.16 -6.52
C ASP A 205 -26.01 -5.41 -5.79
N LEU A 206 -26.94 -6.27 -5.37
CA LEU A 206 -26.64 -7.47 -4.59
C LEU A 206 -26.10 -8.64 -5.44
N THR A 207 -26.17 -8.53 -6.76
CA THR A 207 -25.67 -9.57 -7.69
C THR A 207 -24.15 -9.67 -7.68
N TYR A 208 -23.45 -8.65 -7.24
CA TYR A 208 -21.98 -8.60 -7.16
C TYR A 208 -21.36 -9.71 -6.29
N LEU A 209 -22.13 -10.29 -5.36
CA LEU A 209 -21.63 -11.38 -4.52
C LEU A 209 -21.25 -12.62 -5.34
N GLU A 210 -21.96 -12.89 -6.43
CA GLU A 210 -21.63 -14.04 -7.30
C GLU A 210 -20.30 -13.81 -8.03
N ASN A 211 -20.00 -12.59 -8.43
CA ASN A 211 -18.73 -12.25 -9.05
C ASN A 211 -17.55 -12.37 -8.07
N LEU A 212 -17.76 -12.07 -6.80
CA LEU A 212 -16.75 -12.31 -5.76
C LEU A 212 -16.31 -13.78 -5.71
N LYS A 213 -17.24 -14.72 -5.85
CA LYS A 213 -16.95 -16.16 -5.88
C LYS A 213 -16.21 -16.59 -7.14
N LYS A 214 -16.43 -15.89 -8.24
CA LYS A 214 -15.82 -16.18 -9.55
C LYS A 214 -14.47 -15.52 -9.76
N MET A 215 -14.05 -14.60 -8.88
CA MET A 215 -12.82 -13.85 -9.07
C MET A 215 -11.59 -14.76 -9.14
N ILE A 216 -10.81 -14.62 -10.22
CA ILE A 216 -9.54 -15.33 -10.40
C ILE A 216 -8.46 -14.70 -9.53
N LYS A 217 -7.84 -15.51 -8.69
CA LYS A 217 -6.75 -15.10 -7.81
C LYS A 217 -5.41 -15.54 -8.36
N ASN A 218 -4.91 -14.82 -9.35
CA ASN A 218 -3.58 -15.07 -9.93
C ASN A 218 -2.49 -14.31 -9.16
N GLU A 219 -2.39 -14.52 -7.85
CA GLU A 219 -1.41 -13.84 -6.97
C GLU A 219 0.02 -13.94 -7.50
N SER A 220 0.37 -15.10 -8.07
CA SER A 220 1.72 -15.33 -8.63
C SER A 220 2.07 -14.38 -9.77
N GLU A 221 1.12 -13.73 -10.41
CA GLU A 221 1.39 -12.78 -11.51
C GLU A 221 1.85 -11.42 -11.01
N PHE A 222 1.39 -10.97 -9.84
CA PHE A 222 1.70 -9.64 -9.30
C PHE A 222 2.40 -9.65 -7.94
N ASP A 223 2.53 -10.79 -7.28
CA ASP A 223 3.27 -10.89 -6.02
C ASP A 223 4.75 -10.53 -6.22
N VAL A 224 5.17 -9.43 -5.61
CA VAL A 224 6.54 -8.91 -5.61
C VAL A 224 7.22 -9.04 -4.25
N SER A 225 6.64 -9.79 -3.31
CA SER A 225 7.11 -9.94 -1.93
C SER A 225 8.58 -10.34 -1.84
N ILE A 226 9.03 -11.26 -2.71
CA ILE A 226 10.43 -11.69 -2.75
C ILE A 226 11.33 -10.51 -3.09
N ILE A 227 10.96 -9.70 -4.08
CA ILE A 227 11.76 -8.53 -4.50
C ILE A 227 11.87 -7.56 -3.33
N ILE A 228 10.74 -7.24 -2.67
CA ILE A 228 10.69 -6.28 -1.56
C ILE A 228 11.47 -6.77 -0.34
N ASN A 229 11.34 -8.04 0.02
CA ASN A 229 12.09 -8.60 1.14
C ASN A 229 13.61 -8.58 0.90
N LEU A 230 14.04 -8.80 -0.35
CA LEU A 230 15.46 -8.75 -0.71
C LEU A 230 16.07 -7.34 -0.63
N PHE A 231 15.26 -6.28 -0.73
CA PHE A 231 15.78 -4.91 -0.58
C PHE A 231 16.48 -4.72 0.77
N GLN A 232 15.87 -5.12 1.88
CA GLN A 232 16.48 -4.98 3.19
C GLN A 232 17.76 -5.81 3.35
N GLU A 233 17.77 -7.02 2.80
CA GLU A 233 18.83 -8.00 3.04
C GLU A 233 20.05 -7.78 2.14
N ARG A 234 19.85 -7.23 0.94
CA ARG A 234 20.86 -7.21 -0.12
C ARG A 234 21.20 -5.84 -0.67
N ILE A 235 20.47 -4.79 -0.30
CA ILE A 235 20.82 -3.46 -0.79
C ILE A 235 22.06 -2.95 -0.08
N VAL A 236 23.03 -2.48 -0.84
CA VAL A 236 24.18 -1.78 -0.28
C VAL A 236 23.71 -0.38 0.11
N LYS A 237 23.70 -0.09 1.39
CA LYS A 237 23.26 1.18 1.95
C LYS A 237 24.40 2.18 1.84
N ILE A 238 24.14 3.34 1.24
CA ILE A 238 25.18 4.37 1.03
C ILE A 238 25.05 5.49 2.07
N GLY A 239 23.85 5.78 2.58
CA GLY A 239 23.60 6.87 3.52
C GLY A 239 22.90 6.42 4.79
N SER A 240 21.68 5.96 4.71
CA SER A 240 20.90 5.53 5.86
C SER A 240 20.27 4.16 5.67
N ASP A 241 19.84 3.55 6.78
CA ASP A 241 19.23 2.22 6.79
C ASP A 241 17.91 2.14 6.00
N ASN A 242 17.30 3.28 5.72
CA ASN A 242 16.01 3.40 5.04
C ASN A 242 16.09 4.05 3.64
N ASP A 243 17.27 4.21 3.05
CA ASP A 243 17.45 4.81 1.72
C ASP A 243 16.58 4.16 0.62
N TYR A 244 16.35 2.86 0.72
CA TYR A 244 15.55 2.12 -0.24
C TYR A 244 14.02 2.33 -0.09
N TYR A 245 13.57 3.02 0.96
CA TYR A 245 12.14 3.27 1.21
C TYR A 245 11.47 4.07 0.09
N PHE A 246 12.20 5.00 -0.53
CA PHE A 246 11.69 5.75 -1.69
C PHE A 246 11.28 4.83 -2.85
N ILE A 247 12.03 3.76 -3.09
CA ILE A 247 11.75 2.79 -4.15
C ILE A 247 10.55 1.92 -3.76
N ILE A 248 10.58 1.32 -2.55
CA ILE A 248 9.49 0.46 -2.07
C ILE A 248 8.18 1.23 -1.96
N LYS A 249 8.22 2.49 -1.55
CA LYS A 249 7.06 3.36 -1.46
C LYS A 249 6.33 3.50 -2.80
N GLU A 250 7.06 3.73 -3.89
CA GLU A 250 6.45 3.85 -5.21
C GLU A 250 5.94 2.49 -5.73
N ILE A 251 6.61 1.38 -5.41
CA ILE A 251 6.11 0.03 -5.73
C ILE A 251 4.83 -0.28 -4.94
N ALA A 252 4.76 0.11 -3.67
CA ALA A 252 3.61 -0.10 -2.79
C ALA A 252 2.35 0.65 -3.24
N LYS A 253 2.51 1.72 -3.99
CA LYS A 253 1.38 2.49 -4.56
C LYS A 253 0.77 1.85 -5.80
N LEU A 254 1.42 0.85 -6.40
CA LEU A 254 0.91 0.18 -7.59
C LEU A 254 -0.27 -0.72 -7.24
N ASP A 255 -1.29 -0.74 -8.09
CA ASP A 255 -2.34 -1.73 -8.01
C ASP A 255 -1.88 -3.08 -8.63
N ARG A 256 -2.70 -4.14 -8.51
CA ARG A 256 -2.32 -5.47 -8.99
C ARG A 256 -2.03 -5.52 -10.49
N ALA A 257 -2.72 -4.75 -11.31
CA ALA A 257 -2.50 -4.72 -12.75
C ALA A 257 -1.16 -4.05 -13.08
N GLU A 258 -0.85 -2.95 -12.39
CA GLU A 258 0.44 -2.25 -12.49
C GLU A 258 1.60 -3.12 -11.94
N LEU A 259 1.38 -3.83 -10.81
CA LEU A 259 2.36 -4.76 -10.24
C LEU A 259 2.64 -5.96 -11.17
N LYS A 260 1.62 -6.47 -11.86
CA LYS A 260 1.77 -7.51 -12.89
C LYS A 260 2.72 -7.03 -14.00
N GLU A 261 2.50 -5.82 -14.51
CA GLU A 261 3.35 -5.22 -15.54
C GLU A 261 4.78 -4.95 -15.02
N PHE A 262 4.92 -4.48 -13.79
CA PHE A 262 6.21 -4.30 -13.13
C PHE A 262 6.97 -5.62 -13.05
N LYS A 263 6.36 -6.66 -12.50
CA LYS A 263 6.96 -7.98 -12.34
C LYS A 263 7.35 -8.61 -13.67
N LEU A 264 6.51 -8.45 -14.69
CA LEU A 264 6.78 -8.95 -16.03
C LEU A 264 8.07 -8.33 -16.60
N ARG A 265 8.22 -6.99 -16.54
CA ARG A 265 9.40 -6.31 -17.06
C ARG A 265 10.65 -6.59 -16.24
N PHE A 266 10.49 -6.72 -14.95
CA PHE A 266 11.57 -7.17 -14.06
C PHE A 266 12.11 -8.54 -14.53
N LYS A 267 11.22 -9.54 -14.67
CA LYS A 267 11.60 -10.88 -15.16
C LYS A 267 12.25 -10.85 -16.55
N MET A 268 11.64 -10.14 -17.49
CA MET A 268 12.19 -10.00 -18.84
C MET A 268 13.60 -9.42 -18.84
N SER A 269 13.87 -8.48 -17.93
CA SER A 269 15.21 -7.87 -17.80
C SER A 269 16.22 -8.87 -17.24
N LEU A 270 15.84 -9.69 -16.26
CA LEU A 270 16.70 -10.77 -15.76
C LEU A 270 17.05 -11.77 -16.87
N GLU A 271 16.07 -12.22 -17.64
CA GLU A 271 16.25 -13.17 -18.75
C GLU A 271 17.17 -12.60 -19.82
N LYS A 272 17.00 -11.33 -20.19
CA LYS A 272 17.85 -10.67 -21.20
C LYS A 272 19.27 -10.44 -20.71
N ALA A 273 19.47 -10.00 -19.48
CA ALA A 273 20.79 -9.89 -18.88
C ALA A 273 21.51 -11.25 -18.86
N LYS A 274 20.78 -12.34 -18.52
CA LYS A 274 21.35 -13.69 -18.51
C LYS A 274 21.70 -14.20 -19.91
N SER A 275 20.88 -13.92 -20.91
CA SER A 275 21.14 -14.36 -22.31
C SER A 275 22.24 -13.56 -23.02
N GLN A 276 22.74 -12.49 -22.39
CA GLN A 276 23.75 -11.59 -22.97
C GLN A 276 23.34 -11.05 -24.35
N THR A 277 22.04 -10.84 -24.56
CA THR A 277 21.48 -10.33 -25.80
C THR A 277 21.07 -8.87 -25.61
N PHE A 278 21.64 -7.99 -26.43
CA PHE A 278 21.27 -6.58 -26.44
C PHE A 278 19.77 -6.41 -26.62
N THR A 279 19.18 -5.53 -25.85
CA THR A 279 17.80 -5.07 -26.01
C THR A 279 17.64 -3.66 -25.46
N LEU A 280 16.72 -2.90 -26.05
CA LEU A 280 16.31 -1.62 -25.49
C LEU A 280 15.64 -1.83 -24.12
N PRO A 281 15.77 -0.88 -23.19
CA PRO A 281 15.12 -0.94 -21.87
C PRO A 281 13.63 -1.25 -21.96
N TYR A 282 13.14 -2.03 -21.01
CA TYR A 282 11.69 -2.17 -20.77
C TYR A 282 11.22 -1.05 -19.87
N ARG A 283 9.95 -0.65 -20.01
CA ARG A 283 9.44 0.49 -19.26
C ARG A 283 7.93 0.43 -19.03
N ILE A 284 7.48 1.05 -17.95
CA ILE A 284 6.08 1.33 -17.64
C ILE A 284 5.95 2.72 -17.06
N SER A 285 4.77 3.28 -17.12
CA SER A 285 4.45 4.56 -16.48
C SER A 285 3.06 4.45 -15.88
N SER A 286 2.94 4.71 -14.59
CA SER A 286 1.66 4.83 -13.89
C SER A 286 1.25 6.31 -13.89
N ILE A 287 0.15 6.61 -14.57
CA ILE A 287 -0.43 7.96 -14.59
C ILE A 287 -0.96 8.30 -13.19
N ARG A 288 -1.53 7.31 -12.51
CA ARG A 288 -2.17 7.44 -11.19
C ARG A 288 -1.17 7.87 -10.11
N THR A 289 0.04 7.31 -10.12
CA THR A 289 1.07 7.62 -9.11
C THR A 289 2.06 8.70 -9.56
N ASN A 290 1.95 9.15 -10.81
CA ASN A 290 2.91 10.07 -11.44
C ASN A 290 4.37 9.57 -11.33
N CYS A 291 4.54 8.24 -11.37
CA CYS A 291 5.83 7.57 -11.31
C CYS A 291 6.01 6.67 -12.54
N CYS A 292 7.20 6.68 -13.11
CA CYS A 292 7.57 5.75 -14.17
C CYS A 292 8.70 4.82 -13.72
N PHE A 293 8.82 3.68 -14.41
CA PHE A 293 9.81 2.66 -14.13
C PHE A 293 10.53 2.28 -15.41
N VAL A 294 11.85 2.16 -15.34
CA VAL A 294 12.68 1.69 -16.43
C VAL A 294 13.54 0.53 -15.97
N PHE A 295 13.56 -0.55 -16.76
CA PHE A 295 14.26 -1.79 -16.49
C PHE A 295 15.31 -2.01 -17.57
N ILE A 296 16.57 -2.01 -17.18
CA ILE A 296 17.73 -1.93 -18.07
C ILE A 296 18.51 -3.25 -17.98
N PRO A 297 18.32 -4.19 -18.90
CA PRO A 297 19.19 -5.35 -19.00
C PRO A 297 20.53 -4.92 -19.63
N LEU A 298 21.62 -5.20 -18.94
CA LEU A 298 22.98 -4.85 -19.38
C LEU A 298 23.78 -6.11 -19.70
N GLU A 299 24.44 -6.13 -20.85
CA GLU A 299 25.38 -7.19 -21.18
C GLU A 299 26.63 -7.10 -20.29
N TYR A 300 27.18 -8.22 -19.84
CA TYR A 300 28.33 -8.28 -18.93
C TYR A 300 29.56 -7.51 -19.43
N LYS A 301 29.80 -7.52 -20.76
CA LYS A 301 30.91 -6.76 -21.39
C LYS A 301 30.81 -5.24 -21.16
N ASN A 302 29.63 -4.73 -20.85
CA ASN A 302 29.37 -3.31 -20.60
C ASN A 302 29.15 -3.02 -19.09
N SER A 303 29.54 -3.96 -18.22
CA SER A 303 29.30 -3.84 -16.77
C SER A 303 30.02 -2.66 -16.13
N ASP A 304 31.07 -2.13 -16.72
CA ASP A 304 31.83 -0.96 -16.25
C ASP A 304 31.06 0.36 -16.35
N VAL A 305 30.07 0.46 -17.24
CA VAL A 305 29.28 1.69 -17.45
C VAL A 305 27.90 1.67 -16.77
N TRP A 306 27.63 0.71 -15.91
CA TRP A 306 26.29 0.51 -15.31
C TRP A 306 25.75 1.74 -14.59
N GLN A 307 26.59 2.48 -13.86
CA GLN A 307 26.15 3.67 -13.09
C GLN A 307 25.63 4.76 -14.03
N ASN A 308 26.41 5.08 -15.07
CA ASN A 308 26.03 6.08 -16.07
C ASN A 308 24.76 5.66 -16.83
N ALA A 309 24.69 4.38 -17.24
CA ALA A 309 23.51 3.84 -17.92
C ALA A 309 22.26 3.91 -17.03
N LEU A 310 22.36 3.51 -15.77
CA LEU A 310 21.25 3.56 -14.83
C LEU A 310 20.74 4.99 -14.64
N PHE A 311 21.64 5.94 -14.32
CA PHE A 311 21.25 7.32 -14.07
C PHE A 311 20.67 7.98 -15.32
N ASN A 312 21.39 7.92 -16.44
CA ASN A 312 20.99 8.61 -17.67
C ASN A 312 19.66 8.10 -18.24
N LEU A 313 19.47 6.76 -18.27
CA LEU A 313 18.23 6.17 -18.79
C LEU A 313 17.05 6.42 -17.83
N THR A 314 17.27 6.44 -16.50
CA THR A 314 16.23 6.79 -15.55
C THR A 314 15.78 8.24 -15.73
N TYR A 315 16.73 9.16 -15.85
CA TYR A 315 16.43 10.57 -16.05
C TYR A 315 15.77 10.85 -17.42
N ALA A 316 16.28 10.24 -18.49
CA ALA A 316 15.73 10.37 -19.83
C ALA A 316 14.28 9.83 -19.91
N HIS A 317 14.00 8.69 -19.26
CA HIS A 317 12.64 8.14 -19.19
C HIS A 317 11.70 9.04 -18.41
N LYS A 318 12.14 9.54 -17.23
CA LYS A 318 11.38 10.53 -16.46
C LYS A 318 11.03 11.76 -17.30
N TYR A 319 12.01 12.31 -18.00
CA TYR A 319 11.86 13.49 -18.83
C TYR A 319 10.87 13.26 -19.97
N GLU A 320 11.06 12.18 -20.76
CA GLU A 320 10.18 11.83 -21.89
C GLU A 320 8.72 11.65 -21.46
N ARG A 321 8.50 11.01 -20.30
CA ARG A 321 7.15 10.75 -19.78
C ARG A 321 6.53 11.92 -19.02
N LYS A 322 7.30 12.98 -18.77
CA LYS A 322 6.91 14.16 -17.99
C LYS A 322 6.41 13.79 -16.58
N ASN A 323 6.91 12.70 -16.02
CA ASN A 323 6.58 12.30 -14.66
C ASN A 323 7.45 13.08 -13.66
N SER A 324 6.93 13.30 -12.43
CA SER A 324 7.73 13.87 -11.33
C SER A 324 8.74 12.88 -10.77
N LYS A 325 8.46 11.58 -10.89
CA LYS A 325 9.26 10.49 -10.32
C LYS A 325 9.59 9.43 -11.35
N CYS A 326 10.78 8.83 -11.20
CA CYS A 326 11.17 7.64 -11.94
C CYS A 326 12.04 6.72 -11.10
N ILE A 327 11.78 5.42 -11.20
CA ILE A 327 12.62 4.37 -10.65
C ILE A 327 13.32 3.67 -11.80
N GLY A 328 14.66 3.64 -11.74
CA GLY A 328 15.50 2.84 -12.62
C GLY A 328 15.94 1.56 -11.95
N MET A 329 15.93 0.47 -12.70
CA MET A 329 16.53 -0.80 -12.33
C MET A 329 17.45 -1.26 -13.44
N ILE A 330 18.72 -1.48 -13.12
CA ILE A 330 19.68 -2.09 -14.04
C ILE A 330 20.09 -3.45 -13.52
N VAL A 331 20.19 -4.40 -14.44
CA VAL A 331 20.61 -5.76 -14.12
C VAL A 331 21.70 -6.22 -15.06
N CYS A 332 22.79 -6.73 -14.47
CA CYS A 332 23.86 -7.42 -15.15
C CYS A 332 23.97 -8.85 -14.64
N TYR A 333 24.26 -9.81 -15.50
CA TYR A 333 24.49 -11.20 -15.09
C TYR A 333 25.97 -11.55 -15.22
N ASP A 334 26.63 -11.82 -14.08
CA ASP A 334 28.01 -12.27 -14.06
C ASP A 334 28.09 -13.74 -14.50
N LEU A 335 28.63 -13.96 -15.68
CA LEU A 335 28.76 -15.29 -16.27
C LEU A 335 29.70 -16.22 -15.48
N LYS A 336 30.71 -15.66 -14.81
CA LYS A 336 31.70 -16.44 -14.05
C LYS A 336 31.13 -16.85 -12.69
N LYS A 337 30.56 -15.91 -11.99
CA LYS A 337 30.00 -16.10 -10.64
C LYS A 337 28.58 -16.63 -10.64
N LYS A 338 27.91 -16.62 -11.80
CA LYS A 338 26.53 -17.09 -12.02
C LYS A 338 25.50 -16.41 -11.10
N PHE A 339 25.62 -15.10 -10.90
CA PHE A 339 24.64 -14.34 -10.13
C PHE A 339 24.22 -13.06 -10.86
N TYR A 340 23.07 -12.52 -10.45
CA TYR A 340 22.58 -11.22 -10.91
C TYR A 340 23.10 -10.11 -10.00
N ASP A 341 23.70 -9.09 -10.60
CA ASP A 341 23.98 -7.80 -9.98
C ASP A 341 22.86 -6.85 -10.38
N ILE A 342 22.09 -6.39 -9.38
CA ILE A 342 20.90 -5.54 -9.58
C ILE A 342 21.09 -4.26 -8.79
N ASN A 343 21.02 -3.13 -9.52
CA ASN A 343 21.16 -1.83 -8.92
C ASN A 343 19.91 -0.99 -9.22
N TRP A 344 19.56 -0.11 -8.30
CA TRP A 344 18.38 0.73 -8.36
C TRP A 344 18.73 2.21 -8.25
N SER A 345 17.91 3.04 -8.88
CA SER A 345 17.95 4.49 -8.74
C SER A 345 16.56 5.05 -8.54
N TYR A 346 16.46 6.12 -7.79
CA TYR A 346 15.24 6.92 -7.62
C TYR A 346 15.55 8.36 -8.00
N VAL A 347 14.73 8.94 -8.88
CA VAL A 347 14.85 10.33 -9.31
C VAL A 347 13.50 11.02 -9.10
N GLU A 348 13.50 12.09 -8.31
CA GLU A 348 12.35 12.94 -8.06
C GLU A 348 12.71 14.38 -8.32
N SER A 349 11.99 15.04 -9.20
CA SER A 349 12.07 16.48 -9.46
C SER A 349 10.89 16.91 -10.31
N GLU A 350 10.49 18.17 -10.20
CA GLU A 350 9.54 18.77 -11.13
C GLU A 350 10.05 18.68 -12.57
N TRP A 351 9.13 18.53 -13.51
CA TRP A 351 9.51 18.51 -14.92
C TRP A 351 9.86 19.91 -15.39
N CYS A 352 11.05 20.06 -15.97
CA CYS A 352 11.50 21.27 -16.61
C CYS A 352 11.94 20.97 -18.03
N TYR A 353 11.62 21.87 -18.98
CA TYR A 353 12.08 21.75 -20.36
C TYR A 353 13.61 21.81 -20.45
N ASN A 354 14.19 20.88 -21.19
CA ASN A 354 15.63 20.78 -21.44
C ASN A 354 15.86 20.55 -22.94
N GLN A 355 16.46 21.54 -23.62
CA GLN A 355 16.67 21.52 -25.05
C GLN A 355 17.63 20.41 -25.50
N GLU A 356 18.66 20.10 -24.71
CA GLU A 356 19.62 19.04 -25.03
C GLU A 356 18.96 17.67 -24.93
N MET A 357 18.14 17.46 -23.91
CA MET A 357 17.38 16.21 -23.73
C MET A 357 16.36 16.02 -24.87
N GLU A 358 15.65 17.07 -25.25
CA GLU A 358 14.74 17.03 -26.41
C GLU A 358 15.46 16.63 -27.71
N LYS A 359 16.62 17.21 -27.95
CA LYS A 359 17.44 16.90 -29.13
C LYS A 359 17.90 15.44 -29.08
N LEU A 360 18.42 15.00 -27.94
CA LEU A 360 18.91 13.63 -27.76
C LEU A 360 17.79 12.59 -27.99
N LEU A 361 16.60 12.82 -27.41
CA LEU A 361 15.45 11.93 -27.58
C LEU A 361 14.89 11.91 -29.00
N LYS A 362 14.99 13.02 -29.75
CA LYS A 362 14.58 13.08 -31.16
C LYS A 362 15.56 12.35 -32.09
N GLU A 363 16.85 12.50 -31.83
CA GLU A 363 17.89 11.92 -32.68
C GLU A 363 18.17 10.45 -32.36
N ASN A 364 18.19 10.09 -31.07
CA ASN A 364 18.62 8.78 -30.59
C ASN A 364 17.76 8.30 -29.43
N ASN A 365 16.46 8.15 -29.62
CA ASN A 365 15.59 7.66 -28.55
C ASN A 365 15.99 6.23 -28.11
N PRO A 366 16.49 6.03 -26.89
CA PRO A 366 16.92 4.72 -26.42
C PRO A 366 15.75 3.83 -26.00
N PHE A 367 14.51 4.26 -26.19
CA PHE A 367 13.34 3.59 -25.67
C PHE A 367 12.44 3.04 -26.77
N ARG A 368 11.75 1.95 -26.43
CA ARG A 368 10.64 1.43 -27.24
C ARG A 368 9.43 2.34 -27.16
N ASN A 369 8.63 2.37 -28.22
CA ASN A 369 7.35 3.05 -28.17
C ASN A 369 6.43 2.50 -27.07
N VAL A 370 5.72 3.38 -26.39
CA VAL A 370 4.77 3.01 -25.32
C VAL A 370 3.37 3.17 -25.87
N SER A 371 2.53 2.16 -25.64
CA SER A 371 1.08 2.24 -25.88
C SER A 371 0.34 2.35 -24.57
N LEU A 372 -0.70 3.17 -24.54
CA LEU A 372 -1.64 3.21 -23.43
C LEU A 372 -2.43 1.89 -23.44
N ARG A 373 -2.41 1.18 -22.30
CA ARG A 373 -3.24 0.01 -22.10
C ARG A 373 -4.25 0.30 -21.01
N LYS A 374 -5.53 0.08 -21.31
CA LYS A 374 -6.59 0.01 -20.32
C LYS A 374 -6.79 -1.47 -20.01
N THR A 375 -6.52 -1.87 -18.79
CA THR A 375 -6.68 -3.28 -18.35
C THR A 375 -7.76 -3.34 -17.30
N ASN A 376 -8.55 -4.40 -17.31
CA ASN A 376 -9.43 -4.71 -16.19
C ASN A 376 -8.56 -5.06 -14.97
N LYS A 377 -8.80 -4.40 -13.86
CA LYS A 377 -8.06 -4.59 -12.62
C LYS A 377 -8.35 -5.96 -12.02
N TYR A 378 -9.60 -6.35 -12.05
CA TYR A 378 -10.08 -7.62 -11.51
C TYR A 378 -10.55 -8.53 -12.65
N HIS A 379 -10.27 -9.83 -12.54
CA HIS A 379 -10.67 -10.85 -13.49
C HIS A 379 -11.68 -11.79 -12.84
N PHE A 380 -12.72 -12.10 -13.57
CA PHE A 380 -13.75 -13.06 -13.18
C PHE A 380 -13.70 -14.26 -14.12
N ASN A 381 -13.98 -15.46 -13.58
CA ASN A 381 -14.24 -16.64 -14.40
C ASN A 381 -15.59 -16.45 -15.09
N GLU A 382 -15.64 -16.60 -16.41
CA GLU A 382 -16.87 -16.60 -17.19
C GLU A 382 -17.77 -17.81 -16.85
#